data_d265e4e7e117a3347a2d31d84540fb2b
#
_entry.id   d265e4e7e117a3347a2d31d84540fb2b
#
_cell.length_a   1.000
_cell.length_b   1.000
_cell.length_c   1.000
_cell.angle_alpha   90.00
_cell.angle_beta   90.00
_cell.angle_gamma   90.00
#
_symmetry.space_group_name_H-M   'P 1'
#
loop_
_entity.id
_entity.type
_entity.pdbx_description
1 polymer ?
#
loop_
_entity_poly.entity_id
_entity_poly.type
_entity_poly.pdbx_seq_one_letter_code
_entity_poly.pdbx_strand_id
1 'polypeptide(L)'
;MLNDKFPEKLISALGTAALAAVFALWCAGSSYGAAGYAAAVISALLMLALGLRFVPEWCVFWREKDEVRLGTADGTVCARIFALIIIWDVVILILGFVLRKILGYDETVGGYVRFWLCTDSQHYMDIARDWYLSDGKWDRLVQLVFLPGYPVVVRLFSYLAGDCLAAGLFVSALCFAGSGVMLYKLMCLDMESAAALRAVKFFALCPAAFFFAAPMSESLFVLCTVSCLYLVRTGRIRTGGLLGAYAAFTRSPGLILVVPILFELVRSRGKAREYIALFMVPLGFAAYCMVNYSVSGDAFKFMEYQSIHWHQQLGWFFGTAAYQTENAVSAASNSTALFWGLWLPNLLAQLLSLAVMILAAKRMRASYTAYFIAYFVVTMGATWLLSAPRYLAAMISLPAAMSALTENARTERVLVLLSALLFFAYFIFFLLRWQVW
;
A
#
# COMPACT_ATOMS: atom_id res chain seq x y z
N MET A 1 -24.47 7.55 36.62
CA MET A 1 -23.52 7.92 35.58
C MET A 1 -22.40 6.89 35.55
N LEU A 2 -22.56 5.79 34.84
CA LEU A 2 -21.46 4.88 34.57
C LEU A 2 -20.42 5.66 33.70
N ASN A 3 -19.18 5.67 34.16
CA ASN A 3 -18.08 6.43 33.59
C ASN A 3 -18.04 6.23 32.08
N ASP A 4 -18.40 7.23 31.27
CA ASP A 4 -18.47 7.18 29.79
C ASP A 4 -17.18 6.69 29.11
N LYS A 5 -16.07 6.70 29.87
CA LYS A 5 -14.74 6.23 29.43
C LYS A 5 -14.46 4.76 29.78
N PHE A 6 -15.41 4.03 30.37
CA PHE A 6 -15.20 2.63 30.73
C PHE A 6 -14.90 1.73 29.51
N PRO A 7 -15.63 1.84 28.38
CA PRO A 7 -15.32 1.03 27.19
C PRO A 7 -13.94 1.33 26.62
N GLU A 8 -13.52 2.60 26.60
CA GLU A 8 -12.20 3.01 26.11
C GLU A 8 -11.06 2.39 26.92
N LYS A 9 -11.18 2.45 28.26
CA LYS A 9 -10.16 1.88 29.16
C LYS A 9 -10.10 0.36 29.01
N LEU A 10 -11.27 -0.30 28.91
CA LEU A 10 -11.33 -1.75 28.77
C LEU A 10 -10.71 -2.21 27.44
N ILE A 11 -11.09 -1.59 26.31
CA ILE A 11 -10.55 -1.92 24.98
C ILE A 11 -9.04 -1.67 24.95
N SER A 12 -8.57 -0.53 25.50
CA SER A 12 -7.15 -0.22 25.58
C SER A 12 -6.37 -1.23 26.43
N ALA A 13 -6.92 -1.64 27.57
CA ALA A 13 -6.30 -2.64 28.45
C ALA A 13 -6.23 -4.01 27.77
N LEU A 14 -7.32 -4.45 27.14
CA LEU A 14 -7.39 -5.73 26.42
C LEU A 14 -6.43 -5.74 25.21
N GLY A 15 -6.40 -4.66 24.43
CA GLY A 15 -5.47 -4.53 23.29
C GLY A 15 -4.00 -4.52 23.72
N THR A 16 -3.68 -3.82 24.82
CA THR A 16 -2.33 -3.81 25.42
C THR A 16 -1.94 -5.21 25.90
N ALA A 17 -2.82 -5.89 26.63
CA ALA A 17 -2.57 -7.23 27.13
C ALA A 17 -2.40 -8.24 25.99
N ALA A 18 -3.22 -8.15 24.95
CA ALA A 18 -3.11 -9.01 23.77
C ALA A 18 -1.77 -8.79 23.02
N LEU A 19 -1.39 -7.54 22.78
CA LEU A 19 -0.11 -7.24 22.14
C LEU A 19 1.08 -7.72 22.98
N ALA A 20 1.05 -7.51 24.31
CA ALA A 20 2.10 -7.96 25.21
C ALA A 20 2.21 -9.49 25.26
N ALA A 21 1.07 -10.20 25.30
CA ALA A 21 1.05 -11.66 25.28
C ALA A 21 1.63 -12.23 23.97
N VAL A 22 1.19 -11.69 22.84
CA VAL A 22 1.69 -12.09 21.51
C VAL A 22 3.19 -11.80 21.39
N PHE A 23 3.63 -10.64 21.84
CA PHE A 23 5.05 -10.27 21.82
C PHE A 23 5.90 -11.19 22.70
N ALA A 24 5.43 -11.53 23.91
CA ALA A 24 6.11 -12.46 24.80
C ALA A 24 6.20 -13.88 24.21
N LEU A 25 5.12 -14.38 23.61
CA LEU A 25 5.12 -15.66 22.91
C LEU A 25 6.10 -15.68 21.73
N TRP A 26 6.14 -14.61 20.95
CA TRP A 26 7.11 -14.48 19.89
C TRP A 26 8.56 -14.45 20.40
N CYS A 27 8.83 -13.69 21.45
CA CYS A 27 10.18 -13.66 22.07
C CYS A 27 10.64 -15.05 22.53
N ALA A 28 9.73 -15.86 23.09
CA ALA A 28 10.03 -17.22 23.56
C ALA A 28 10.40 -18.17 22.41
N GLY A 29 9.90 -17.92 21.20
CA GLY A 29 10.15 -18.77 20.01
C GLY A 29 11.16 -18.18 19.02
N SER A 30 11.73 -17.00 19.29
CA SER A 30 12.64 -16.30 18.38
C SER A 30 14.07 -16.24 18.93
N SER A 31 15.05 -16.14 18.01
CA SER A 31 16.45 -15.95 18.35
C SER A 31 17.05 -14.83 17.49
N TYR A 32 17.10 -13.63 18.06
CA TYR A 32 17.67 -12.42 17.42
C TYR A 32 18.77 -11.84 18.33
N GLY A 33 19.66 -11.04 17.76
CA GLY A 33 20.61 -10.26 18.52
C GLY A 33 19.96 -9.06 19.23
N ALA A 34 20.73 -8.35 20.04
CA ALA A 34 20.25 -7.20 20.80
C ALA A 34 19.62 -6.10 19.92
N ALA A 35 20.20 -5.83 18.74
CA ALA A 35 19.69 -4.84 17.80
C ALA A 35 18.31 -5.25 17.23
N GLY A 36 18.15 -6.52 16.87
CA GLY A 36 16.87 -7.06 16.39
C GLY A 36 15.77 -6.97 17.45
N TYR A 37 16.06 -7.41 18.67
CA TYR A 37 15.08 -7.27 19.76
C TYR A 37 14.75 -5.81 20.09
N ALA A 38 15.73 -4.90 20.06
CA ALA A 38 15.47 -3.47 20.25
C ALA A 38 14.51 -2.92 19.19
N ALA A 39 14.70 -3.27 17.91
CA ALA A 39 13.80 -2.86 16.83
C ALA A 39 12.39 -3.45 16.99
N ALA A 40 12.29 -4.72 17.40
CA ALA A 40 11.01 -5.36 17.69
C ALA A 40 10.26 -4.64 18.82
N VAL A 41 10.93 -4.32 19.92
CA VAL A 41 10.35 -3.56 21.04
C VAL A 41 9.89 -2.17 20.57
N ILE A 42 10.72 -1.44 19.83
CA ILE A 42 10.36 -0.12 19.30
C ILE A 42 9.12 -0.23 18.41
N SER A 43 9.07 -1.18 17.49
CA SER A 43 7.93 -1.40 16.58
C SER A 43 6.65 -1.74 17.36
N ALA A 44 6.74 -2.62 18.37
CA ALA A 44 5.61 -2.98 19.22
C ALA A 44 5.11 -1.78 20.06
N LEU A 45 6.03 -0.98 20.65
CA LEU A 45 5.68 0.22 21.40
C LEU A 45 5.05 1.30 20.53
N LEU A 46 5.52 1.49 19.28
CA LEU A 46 4.91 2.42 18.34
C LEU A 46 3.49 1.95 17.96
N MET A 47 3.29 0.67 17.71
CA MET A 47 1.94 0.14 17.45
C MET A 47 1.02 0.29 18.65
N LEU A 48 1.51 0.03 19.85
CA LEU A 48 0.77 0.27 21.09
C LEU A 48 0.38 1.74 21.24
N ALA A 49 1.31 2.67 21.00
CA ALA A 49 1.05 4.10 21.07
C ALA A 49 -0.01 4.52 20.03
N LEU A 50 0.03 3.97 18.82
CA LEU A 50 -1.00 4.18 17.80
C LEU A 50 -2.35 3.65 18.27
N GLY A 51 -2.41 2.42 18.78
CA GLY A 51 -3.62 1.81 19.31
C GLY A 51 -4.25 2.61 20.46
N LEU A 52 -3.44 3.07 21.41
CA LEU A 52 -3.90 3.90 22.54
C LEU A 52 -4.43 5.27 22.09
N ARG A 53 -3.93 5.83 20.99
CA ARG A 53 -4.47 7.06 20.39
C ARG A 53 -5.71 6.81 19.54
N PHE A 54 -5.79 5.66 18.91
CA PHE A 54 -6.90 5.28 18.05
C PHE A 54 -8.17 4.91 18.82
N VAL A 55 -8.08 4.20 19.96
CA VAL A 55 -9.25 3.69 20.70
C VAL A 55 -10.24 4.80 21.11
N PRO A 56 -9.82 5.94 21.66
CA PRO A 56 -10.73 7.04 21.96
C PRO A 56 -11.44 7.57 20.71
N GLU A 57 -10.70 7.79 19.62
CA GLU A 57 -11.26 8.28 18.35
C GLU A 57 -12.24 7.27 17.74
N TRP A 58 -11.95 5.98 17.88
CA TRP A 58 -12.86 4.91 17.48
C TRP A 58 -14.16 4.94 18.29
N CYS A 59 -14.08 5.08 19.62
CA CYS A 59 -15.27 5.16 20.48
C CYS A 59 -16.13 6.38 20.14
N VAL A 60 -15.52 7.53 19.91
CA VAL A 60 -16.23 8.75 19.46
C VAL A 60 -16.85 8.53 18.08
N PHE A 61 -16.10 8.00 17.14
CA PHE A 61 -16.54 7.74 15.78
C PHE A 61 -17.81 6.89 15.71
N TRP A 62 -18.00 5.96 16.62
CA TRP A 62 -19.17 5.07 16.63
C TRP A 62 -20.38 5.64 17.40
N ARG A 63 -20.13 6.58 18.31
CA ARG A 63 -21.19 7.24 19.08
C ARG A 63 -21.85 8.39 18.34
N GLU A 64 -21.06 9.20 17.66
CA GLU A 64 -21.50 10.38 16.95
C GLU A 64 -22.06 10.02 15.58
N LYS A 65 -23.20 10.61 15.22
CA LYS A 65 -23.75 10.51 13.86
C LYS A 65 -23.00 11.50 12.97
N ASP A 66 -22.54 11.04 11.81
CA ASP A 66 -21.99 11.96 10.82
C ASP A 66 -23.07 12.90 10.32
N GLU A 67 -22.93 14.18 10.60
CA GLU A 67 -23.46 15.21 9.72
C GLU A 67 -22.47 15.31 8.54
N VAL A 68 -22.76 14.53 7.49
CA VAL A 68 -21.90 14.45 6.33
C VAL A 68 -21.87 15.80 5.63
N ARG A 69 -20.92 16.66 6.00
CA ARG A 69 -20.50 17.76 5.14
C ARG A 69 -19.70 17.14 3.99
N LEU A 70 -20.41 16.65 2.97
CA LEU A 70 -19.77 16.21 1.73
C LEU A 70 -19.25 17.47 1.05
N GLY A 71 -17.97 17.75 1.23
CA GLY A 71 -17.27 18.72 0.39
C GLY A 71 -17.32 18.24 -1.06
N THR A 72 -17.59 19.14 -1.98
CA THR A 72 -17.60 18.83 -3.41
C THR A 72 -16.23 19.08 -4.00
N ALA A 73 -15.67 18.09 -4.68
CA ALA A 73 -14.44 18.27 -5.42
C ALA A 73 -14.68 19.07 -6.70
N ASP A 74 -13.86 20.10 -6.95
CA ASP A 74 -13.92 20.90 -8.17
C ASP A 74 -13.40 20.05 -9.37
N GLY A 75 -14.21 19.98 -10.42
CA GLY A 75 -13.88 19.26 -11.65
C GLY A 75 -12.65 19.80 -12.38
N THR A 76 -12.44 21.12 -12.35
CA THR A 76 -11.26 21.77 -12.93
C THR A 76 -9.99 21.39 -12.19
N VAL A 77 -10.05 21.32 -10.86
CA VAL A 77 -8.93 20.84 -10.01
C VAL A 77 -8.66 19.37 -10.30
N CYS A 78 -9.70 18.54 -10.44
CA CYS A 78 -9.54 17.13 -10.81
C CYS A 78 -8.81 16.95 -12.14
N ALA A 79 -9.19 17.71 -13.18
CA ALA A 79 -8.52 17.66 -14.48
C ALA A 79 -7.04 18.10 -14.41
N ARG A 80 -6.74 19.14 -13.60
CA ARG A 80 -5.35 19.59 -13.36
C ARG A 80 -4.54 18.53 -12.62
N ILE A 81 -5.08 17.89 -11.59
CA ILE A 81 -4.41 16.79 -10.88
C ILE A 81 -4.08 15.67 -11.84
N PHE A 82 -5.05 15.23 -12.66
CA PHE A 82 -4.83 14.18 -13.64
C PHE A 82 -3.68 14.54 -14.59
N ALA A 83 -3.72 15.72 -15.21
CA ALA A 83 -2.69 16.17 -16.13
C ALA A 83 -1.31 16.28 -15.45
N LEU A 84 -1.24 16.85 -14.24
CA LEU A 84 0.02 17.00 -13.50
C LEU A 84 0.64 15.66 -13.12
N ILE A 85 -0.16 14.65 -12.75
CA ILE A 85 0.38 13.32 -12.42
C ILE A 85 0.83 12.60 -13.69
N ILE A 86 0.12 12.72 -14.82
CA ILE A 86 0.62 12.20 -16.11
C ILE A 86 1.95 12.86 -16.50
N ILE A 87 2.07 14.19 -16.36
CA ILE A 87 3.33 14.88 -16.61
C ILE A 87 4.43 14.40 -15.66
N TRP A 88 4.10 14.20 -14.38
CA TRP A 88 5.05 13.71 -13.38
C TRP A 88 5.53 12.28 -13.71
N ASP A 89 4.62 11.41 -14.15
CA ASP A 89 4.94 10.06 -14.60
C ASP A 89 5.94 10.09 -15.78
N VAL A 90 5.65 10.92 -16.78
CA VAL A 90 6.57 11.12 -17.92
C VAL A 90 7.92 11.69 -17.47
N VAL A 91 7.91 12.64 -16.51
CA VAL A 91 9.15 13.19 -15.93
C VAL A 91 9.95 12.11 -15.23
N ILE A 92 9.33 11.20 -14.46
CA ILE A 92 10.03 10.07 -13.83
C ILE A 92 10.71 9.20 -14.89
N LEU A 93 10.01 8.87 -15.98
CA LEU A 93 10.57 8.06 -17.06
C LEU A 93 11.73 8.75 -17.77
N ILE A 94 11.59 10.02 -18.14
CA ILE A 94 12.64 10.79 -18.82
C ILE A 94 13.85 11.00 -17.89
N LEU A 95 13.58 11.42 -16.65
CA LEU A 95 14.63 11.65 -15.64
C LEU A 95 15.43 10.35 -15.37
N GLY A 96 14.72 9.23 -15.26
CA GLY A 96 15.38 7.93 -15.09
C GLY A 96 16.29 7.58 -16.26
N PHE A 97 15.86 7.81 -17.50
CA PHE A 97 16.69 7.61 -18.68
C PHE A 97 17.96 8.50 -18.66
N VAL A 98 17.77 9.81 -18.38
CA VAL A 98 18.87 10.76 -18.31
C VAL A 98 19.85 10.41 -17.19
N LEU A 99 19.35 10.09 -16.00
CA LEU A 99 20.19 9.71 -14.86
C LEU A 99 20.98 8.43 -15.14
N ARG A 100 20.38 7.43 -15.79
CA ARG A 100 21.12 6.20 -16.15
C ARG A 100 22.25 6.50 -17.14
N LYS A 101 22.02 7.38 -18.11
CA LYS A 101 23.09 7.85 -19.01
C LYS A 101 24.23 8.54 -18.23
N ILE A 102 23.89 9.43 -17.27
CA ILE A 102 24.87 10.13 -16.42
C ILE A 102 25.64 9.12 -15.54
N LEU A 103 24.98 8.08 -15.05
CA LEU A 103 25.57 7.02 -14.24
C LEU A 103 26.46 6.05 -15.07
N GLY A 104 26.63 6.27 -16.37
CA GLY A 104 27.53 5.51 -17.23
C GLY A 104 26.91 4.27 -17.88
N TYR A 105 25.59 4.11 -17.82
CA TYR A 105 24.92 3.03 -18.54
C TYR A 105 24.69 3.44 -20.00
N ASP A 106 25.27 2.68 -20.92
CA ASP A 106 25.04 2.92 -22.36
C ASP A 106 23.79 2.21 -22.86
N GLU A 107 22.64 2.75 -22.51
CA GLU A 107 21.33 2.21 -22.87
C GLU A 107 20.71 2.96 -24.05
N THR A 108 20.15 2.19 -24.98
CA THR A 108 19.20 2.70 -25.98
C THR A 108 17.85 3.00 -25.33
N VAL A 109 17.00 3.79 -25.98
CA VAL A 109 15.63 4.04 -25.51
C VAL A 109 14.87 2.71 -25.31
N GLY A 110 14.98 1.76 -26.24
CA GLY A 110 14.36 0.45 -26.11
C GLY A 110 14.93 -0.39 -24.96
N GLY A 111 16.25 -0.30 -24.69
CA GLY A 111 16.88 -0.94 -23.53
C GLY A 111 16.36 -0.37 -22.22
N TYR A 112 16.22 0.96 -22.14
CA TYR A 112 15.67 1.62 -20.97
C TYR A 112 14.18 1.31 -20.73
N VAL A 113 13.36 1.23 -21.76
CA VAL A 113 11.96 0.82 -21.61
C VAL A 113 11.90 -0.61 -21.03
N ARG A 114 12.76 -1.51 -21.47
CA ARG A 114 12.87 -2.87 -20.91
C ARG A 114 13.46 -2.90 -19.49
N PHE A 115 14.20 -1.87 -19.05
CA PHE A 115 14.67 -1.76 -17.67
C PHE A 115 13.51 -1.77 -16.69
N TRP A 116 12.32 -1.27 -17.08
CA TRP A 116 11.11 -1.27 -16.26
C TRP A 116 10.47 -2.66 -16.11
N LEU A 117 10.91 -3.67 -16.88
CA LEU A 117 10.62 -5.08 -16.61
C LEU A 117 11.50 -5.57 -15.45
N CYS A 118 11.29 -4.99 -14.28
CA CYS A 118 12.02 -5.31 -13.06
C CYS A 118 11.10 -5.91 -12.01
N THR A 119 11.66 -6.60 -11.05
CA THR A 119 10.91 -7.21 -9.95
C THR A 119 9.73 -8.05 -10.46
N ASP A 120 8.51 -7.77 -10.05
CA ASP A 120 7.29 -8.49 -10.39
C ASP A 120 6.77 -8.17 -11.81
N SER A 121 7.25 -7.09 -12.43
CA SER A 121 6.72 -6.60 -13.72
C SER A 121 6.77 -7.64 -14.82
N GLN A 122 7.87 -8.41 -14.91
CA GLN A 122 8.01 -9.47 -15.91
C GLN A 122 6.89 -10.51 -15.78
N HIS A 123 6.61 -10.95 -14.56
CA HIS A 123 5.55 -11.92 -14.30
C HIS A 123 4.17 -11.39 -14.71
N TYR A 124 3.87 -10.12 -14.41
CA TYR A 124 2.61 -9.51 -14.82
C TYR A 124 2.47 -9.42 -16.34
N MET A 125 3.57 -9.09 -17.06
CA MET A 125 3.53 -9.01 -18.53
C MET A 125 3.40 -10.40 -19.16
N ASP A 126 4.06 -11.41 -18.61
CA ASP A 126 3.94 -12.78 -19.08
C ASP A 126 2.52 -13.33 -18.85
N ILE A 127 1.91 -13.08 -17.68
CA ILE A 127 0.50 -13.45 -17.41
C ILE A 127 -0.44 -12.68 -18.36
N ALA A 128 -0.19 -11.41 -18.64
CA ALA A 128 -1.00 -10.65 -19.58
C ALA A 128 -0.93 -11.23 -21.00
N ARG A 129 0.24 -11.69 -21.44
CA ARG A 129 0.45 -12.26 -22.77
C ARG A 129 -0.07 -13.70 -22.89
N ASP A 130 0.35 -14.57 -21.96
CA ASP A 130 0.21 -16.01 -22.09
C ASP A 130 -0.79 -16.62 -21.11
N TRP A 131 -1.31 -15.84 -20.15
CA TRP A 131 -2.07 -16.27 -19.00
C TRP A 131 -1.24 -17.16 -18.07
N TYR A 132 -1.86 -17.89 -17.17
CA TYR A 132 -1.19 -18.86 -16.30
C TYR A 132 -1.03 -20.17 -17.06
N LEU A 133 0.14 -20.41 -17.64
CA LEU A 133 0.39 -21.63 -18.40
C LEU A 133 0.63 -22.81 -17.47
N SER A 134 -0.12 -23.88 -17.66
CA SER A 134 0.06 -25.17 -17.02
C SER A 134 0.72 -26.17 -17.97
N ASP A 135 1.96 -25.89 -18.38
CA ASP A 135 2.72 -26.78 -19.27
C ASP A 135 3.48 -27.88 -18.53
N GLY A 136 3.19 -28.10 -17.26
CA GLY A 136 3.83 -29.07 -16.41
C GLY A 136 5.19 -28.65 -15.84
N LYS A 137 5.69 -27.46 -16.19
CA LYS A 137 6.90 -26.91 -15.63
C LYS A 137 6.56 -26.12 -14.36
N TRP A 138 7.11 -26.53 -13.24
CA TRP A 138 6.84 -25.94 -11.93
C TRP A 138 7.22 -24.45 -11.85
N ASP A 139 8.28 -24.02 -12.56
CA ASP A 139 8.75 -22.65 -12.61
C ASP A 139 7.75 -21.67 -13.23
N ARG A 140 6.88 -22.14 -14.11
CA ARG A 140 5.79 -21.32 -14.68
C ARG A 140 4.56 -21.26 -13.75
N LEU A 141 4.31 -22.27 -12.97
CA LEU A 141 3.24 -22.26 -11.98
C LEU A 141 3.54 -21.29 -10.82
N VAL A 142 4.79 -20.89 -10.63
CA VAL A 142 5.18 -19.83 -9.69
C VAL A 142 4.43 -18.52 -9.94
N GLN A 143 4.00 -18.26 -11.17
CA GLN A 143 3.19 -17.10 -11.51
C GLN A 143 1.83 -17.06 -10.81
N LEU A 144 1.35 -18.20 -10.27
CA LEU A 144 0.13 -18.26 -9.48
C LEU A 144 0.17 -17.39 -8.21
N VAL A 145 1.34 -16.99 -7.74
CA VAL A 145 1.50 -16.04 -6.63
C VAL A 145 1.05 -14.61 -7.02
N PHE A 146 1.09 -14.27 -8.31
CA PHE A 146 0.70 -12.96 -8.82
C PHE A 146 -0.77 -12.93 -9.20
N LEU A 147 -1.54 -11.99 -8.61
CA LEU A 147 -2.98 -11.91 -8.83
C LEU A 147 -3.31 -11.36 -10.22
N PRO A 148 -4.40 -11.84 -10.85
CA PRO A 148 -4.71 -11.59 -12.26
C PRO A 148 -5.31 -10.21 -12.55
N GLY A 149 -5.72 -9.43 -11.55
CA GLY A 149 -6.46 -8.18 -11.77
C GLY A 149 -5.72 -7.17 -12.65
N TYR A 150 -4.42 -6.97 -12.43
CA TYR A 150 -3.61 -6.07 -13.26
C TYR A 150 -3.30 -6.68 -14.64
N PRO A 151 -2.82 -7.93 -14.76
CA PRO A 151 -2.61 -8.58 -16.06
C PRO A 151 -3.84 -8.58 -16.97
N VAL A 152 -5.04 -8.76 -16.45
CA VAL A 152 -6.28 -8.71 -17.23
C VAL A 152 -6.47 -7.35 -17.90
N VAL A 153 -6.26 -6.26 -17.16
CA VAL A 153 -6.37 -4.90 -17.72
C VAL A 153 -5.27 -4.66 -18.75
N VAL A 154 -4.02 -5.04 -18.45
CA VAL A 154 -2.90 -4.92 -19.38
C VAL A 154 -3.19 -5.69 -20.68
N ARG A 155 -3.70 -6.92 -20.60
CA ARG A 155 -4.08 -7.72 -21.77
C ARG A 155 -5.12 -7.02 -22.64
N LEU A 156 -6.15 -6.41 -22.04
CA LEU A 156 -7.17 -5.66 -22.80
C LEU A 156 -6.55 -4.48 -23.55
N PHE A 157 -5.65 -3.74 -22.91
CA PHE A 157 -4.98 -2.61 -23.54
C PHE A 157 -3.88 -3.02 -24.54
N SER A 158 -3.29 -4.20 -24.39
CA SER A 158 -2.26 -4.70 -25.32
C SER A 158 -2.80 -4.95 -26.75
N TYR A 159 -4.10 -5.22 -26.90
CA TYR A 159 -4.72 -5.30 -28.22
C TYR A 159 -4.72 -3.96 -28.98
N LEU A 160 -4.65 -2.84 -28.25
CA LEU A 160 -4.54 -1.49 -28.83
C LEU A 160 -3.09 -1.07 -29.01
N ALA A 161 -2.24 -1.39 -28.02
CA ALA A 161 -0.82 -0.99 -27.99
C ALA A 161 0.09 -1.90 -28.84
N GLY A 162 -0.36 -3.12 -29.17
CA GLY A 162 0.44 -4.12 -29.88
C GLY A 162 1.53 -4.80 -29.02
N ASP A 163 1.75 -4.34 -27.78
CA ASP A 163 2.75 -4.86 -26.85
C ASP A 163 2.29 -4.77 -25.40
N CYS A 164 2.56 -5.83 -24.59
CA CYS A 164 2.15 -5.86 -23.20
C CYS A 164 2.92 -4.87 -22.33
N LEU A 165 4.21 -4.63 -22.59
CA LEU A 165 5.01 -3.68 -21.81
C LEU A 165 4.51 -2.25 -22.02
N ALA A 166 4.29 -1.84 -23.27
CA ALA A 166 3.73 -0.54 -23.60
C ALA A 166 2.33 -0.36 -22.98
N ALA A 167 1.48 -1.38 -23.05
CA ALA A 167 0.16 -1.38 -22.41
C ALA A 167 0.28 -1.29 -20.89
N GLY A 168 1.21 -2.00 -20.27
CA GLY A 168 1.45 -1.98 -18.84
C GLY A 168 1.86 -0.60 -18.32
N LEU A 169 2.83 0.04 -18.98
CA LEU A 169 3.24 1.41 -18.66
C LEU A 169 2.07 2.39 -18.80
N PHE A 170 1.31 2.30 -19.89
CA PHE A 170 0.15 3.15 -20.14
C PHE A 170 -0.95 2.96 -19.08
N VAL A 171 -1.30 1.72 -18.75
CA VAL A 171 -2.31 1.40 -17.74
C VAL A 171 -1.85 1.93 -16.37
N SER A 172 -0.57 1.74 -16.02
CA SER A 172 -0.01 2.24 -14.75
C SER A 172 -0.10 3.76 -14.66
N ALA A 173 0.28 4.49 -15.72
CA ALA A 173 0.19 5.96 -15.76
C ALA A 173 -1.25 6.45 -15.59
N LEU A 174 -2.21 5.87 -16.31
CA LEU A 174 -3.64 6.22 -16.17
C LEU A 174 -4.18 5.93 -14.77
N CYS A 175 -3.82 4.76 -14.21
CA CYS A 175 -4.24 4.38 -12.86
C CYS A 175 -3.61 5.28 -11.80
N PHE A 176 -2.34 5.67 -11.95
CA PHE A 176 -1.67 6.60 -11.03
C PHE A 176 -2.35 7.97 -11.05
N ALA A 177 -2.60 8.53 -12.24
CA ALA A 177 -3.30 9.81 -12.37
C ALA A 177 -4.74 9.74 -11.83
N GLY A 178 -5.46 8.67 -12.16
CA GLY A 178 -6.80 8.41 -11.63
C GLY A 178 -6.82 8.27 -10.11
N SER A 179 -5.81 7.63 -9.53
CA SER A 179 -5.63 7.49 -8.07
C SER A 179 -5.50 8.85 -7.39
N GLY A 180 -4.71 9.76 -7.95
CA GLY A 180 -4.56 11.11 -7.42
C GLY A 180 -5.88 11.91 -7.46
N VAL A 181 -6.64 11.79 -8.55
CA VAL A 181 -7.97 12.42 -8.65
C VAL A 181 -8.94 11.85 -7.61
N MET A 182 -8.99 10.52 -7.50
CA MET A 182 -9.91 9.88 -6.54
C MET A 182 -9.48 10.12 -5.09
N LEU A 183 -8.16 10.20 -4.80
CA LEU A 183 -7.65 10.60 -3.50
C LEU A 183 -8.08 12.03 -3.16
N TYR A 184 -7.93 12.99 -4.08
CA TYR A 184 -8.41 14.34 -3.89
C TYR A 184 -9.91 14.36 -3.56
N LYS A 185 -10.74 13.66 -4.34
CA LYS A 185 -12.18 13.55 -4.09
C LYS A 185 -12.50 12.97 -2.73
N LEU A 186 -11.81 11.89 -2.34
CA LEU A 186 -12.01 11.25 -1.04
C LEU A 186 -11.63 12.18 0.10
N MET A 187 -10.50 12.89 -0.02
CA MET A 187 -10.04 13.83 1.01
C MET A 187 -10.93 15.06 1.13
N CYS A 188 -11.50 15.57 0.03
CA CYS A 188 -12.47 16.66 0.08
C CYS A 188 -13.75 16.34 0.88
N LEU A 189 -14.03 15.07 1.17
CA LEU A 189 -15.13 14.69 2.05
C LEU A 189 -14.85 15.03 3.54
N ASP A 190 -13.56 15.15 3.92
CA ASP A 190 -13.15 15.31 5.32
C ASP A 190 -12.39 16.62 5.58
N MET A 191 -11.79 17.22 4.55
CA MET A 191 -10.89 18.36 4.69
C MET A 191 -11.07 19.37 3.55
N GLU A 192 -10.56 20.57 3.76
CA GLU A 192 -10.59 21.62 2.74
C GLU A 192 -9.77 21.22 1.50
N SER A 193 -10.13 21.81 0.34
CA SER A 193 -9.50 21.54 -0.95
C SER A 193 -7.97 21.70 -0.92
N ALA A 194 -7.44 22.71 -0.20
CA ALA A 194 -5.99 22.92 -0.07
C ALA A 194 -5.31 21.75 0.68
N ALA A 195 -5.94 21.24 1.73
CA ALA A 195 -5.44 20.07 2.48
C ALA A 195 -5.55 18.79 1.64
N ALA A 196 -6.65 18.62 0.91
CA ALA A 196 -6.83 17.50 -0.02
C ALA A 196 -5.74 17.50 -1.12
N LEU A 197 -5.38 18.67 -1.66
CA LEU A 197 -4.26 18.81 -2.61
C LEU A 197 -2.91 18.46 -1.99
N ARG A 198 -2.68 18.80 -0.70
CA ARG A 198 -1.45 18.39 -0.01
C ARG A 198 -1.34 16.87 0.10
N ALA A 199 -2.45 16.18 0.37
CA ALA A 199 -2.46 14.71 0.37
C ALA A 199 -2.05 14.14 -1.00
N VAL A 200 -2.54 14.72 -2.10
CA VAL A 200 -2.13 14.32 -3.46
C VAL A 200 -0.63 14.58 -3.70
N LYS A 201 -0.09 15.71 -3.23
CA LYS A 201 1.36 15.98 -3.32
C LYS A 201 2.18 14.89 -2.60
N PHE A 202 1.81 14.55 -1.36
CA PHE A 202 2.51 13.50 -0.61
C PHE A 202 2.35 12.12 -1.22
N PHE A 203 1.21 11.83 -1.85
CA PHE A 203 1.02 10.60 -2.61
C PHE A 203 1.97 10.53 -3.82
N ALA A 204 2.05 11.60 -4.61
CA ALA A 204 2.89 11.66 -5.81
C ALA A 204 4.39 11.72 -5.51
N LEU A 205 4.78 12.23 -4.34
CA LEU A 205 6.17 12.41 -3.90
C LEU A 205 6.58 11.40 -2.80
N CYS A 206 5.78 10.36 -2.52
CA CYS A 206 6.21 9.36 -1.55
C CYS A 206 7.50 8.65 -2.06
N PRO A 207 8.39 8.20 -1.18
CA PRO A 207 9.70 7.70 -1.59
C PRO A 207 9.68 6.58 -2.64
N ALA A 208 8.65 5.74 -2.63
CA ALA A 208 8.48 4.64 -3.57
C ALA A 208 7.46 4.94 -4.69
N ALA A 209 7.06 6.21 -4.92
CA ALA A 209 6.02 6.54 -5.90
C ALA A 209 6.43 6.23 -7.35
N PHE A 210 7.71 6.11 -7.67
CA PHE A 210 8.16 5.68 -9.01
C PHE A 210 7.69 4.26 -9.37
N PHE A 211 7.34 3.41 -8.41
CA PHE A 211 6.69 2.13 -8.69
C PHE A 211 5.30 2.27 -9.30
N PHE A 212 4.64 3.41 -9.12
CA PHE A 212 3.37 3.66 -9.81
C PHE A 212 3.54 3.91 -11.31
N ALA A 213 4.73 4.32 -11.76
CA ALA A 213 5.10 4.42 -13.17
C ALA A 213 5.49 3.06 -13.77
N ALA A 214 5.92 2.10 -12.94
CA ALA A 214 6.29 0.77 -13.40
C ALA A 214 5.06 -0.05 -13.86
N PRO A 215 5.24 -1.02 -14.79
CA PRO A 215 4.15 -1.90 -15.22
C PRO A 215 3.83 -2.95 -14.14
N MET A 216 3.27 -2.48 -13.02
CA MET A 216 2.98 -3.21 -11.80
C MET A 216 1.57 -2.94 -11.28
N SER A 217 1.11 -3.79 -10.38
CA SER A 217 -0.28 -3.79 -9.90
C SER A 217 -0.64 -2.67 -8.93
N GLU A 218 0.35 -1.91 -8.39
CA GLU A 218 0.17 -0.94 -7.32
C GLU A 218 -0.76 0.21 -7.71
N SER A 219 -0.56 0.82 -8.87
CA SER A 219 -1.36 1.97 -9.32
C SER A 219 -2.84 1.61 -9.52
N LEU A 220 -3.12 0.44 -10.12
CA LEU A 220 -4.48 -0.06 -10.29
C LEU A 220 -5.11 -0.42 -8.93
N PHE A 221 -4.36 -1.05 -8.04
CA PHE A 221 -4.80 -1.37 -6.69
C PHE A 221 -5.20 -0.12 -5.91
N VAL A 222 -4.38 0.94 -5.94
CA VAL A 222 -4.68 2.20 -5.26
C VAL A 222 -5.91 2.86 -5.87
N LEU A 223 -6.03 2.90 -7.21
CA LEU A 223 -7.20 3.44 -7.89
C LEU A 223 -8.50 2.74 -7.43
N CYS A 224 -8.50 1.42 -7.40
CA CYS A 224 -9.65 0.63 -6.95
C CYS A 224 -9.94 0.88 -5.46
N THR A 225 -8.92 0.91 -4.60
CA THR A 225 -9.02 1.15 -3.16
C THR A 225 -9.64 2.51 -2.85
N VAL A 226 -9.08 3.58 -3.41
CA VAL A 226 -9.55 4.95 -3.16
C VAL A 226 -10.96 5.15 -3.72
N SER A 227 -11.21 4.62 -4.92
CA SER A 227 -12.53 4.70 -5.55
C SER A 227 -13.59 3.91 -4.77
N CYS A 228 -13.23 2.73 -4.25
CA CYS A 228 -14.09 1.94 -3.38
C CYS A 228 -14.53 2.76 -2.16
N LEU A 229 -13.58 3.32 -1.40
CA LEU A 229 -13.87 4.10 -0.21
C LEU A 229 -14.68 5.37 -0.51
N TYR A 230 -14.34 6.10 -1.60
CA TYR A 230 -15.10 7.26 -2.02
C TYR A 230 -16.55 6.91 -2.35
N LEU A 231 -16.79 5.84 -3.09
CA LEU A 231 -18.12 5.41 -3.50
C LEU A 231 -18.95 4.89 -2.31
N VAL A 232 -18.34 4.14 -1.41
CA VAL A 232 -19.01 3.71 -0.16
C VAL A 232 -19.45 4.93 0.65
N ARG A 233 -18.56 5.90 0.84
CA ARG A 233 -18.84 7.12 1.61
C ARG A 233 -19.87 8.05 0.95
N THR A 234 -19.97 8.01 -0.38
CA THR A 234 -21.00 8.78 -1.12
C THR A 234 -22.30 8.00 -1.37
N GLY A 235 -22.49 6.86 -0.69
CA GLY A 235 -23.72 6.07 -0.75
C GLY A 235 -23.85 5.15 -1.99
N ARG A 236 -22.84 5.08 -2.86
CA ARG A 236 -22.82 4.17 -4.01
C ARG A 236 -22.22 2.81 -3.61
N ILE A 237 -22.84 2.18 -2.61
CA ILE A 237 -22.28 1.02 -1.89
C ILE A 237 -21.97 -0.16 -2.82
N ARG A 238 -22.85 -0.51 -3.76
CA ARG A 238 -22.65 -1.66 -4.66
C ARG A 238 -21.46 -1.45 -5.59
N THR A 239 -21.37 -0.29 -6.22
CA THR A 239 -20.24 0.04 -7.10
C THR A 239 -18.94 0.10 -6.30
N GLY A 240 -18.99 0.66 -5.07
CA GLY A 240 -17.85 0.64 -4.15
C GLY A 240 -17.41 -0.79 -3.82
N GLY A 241 -18.37 -1.67 -3.49
CA GLY A 241 -18.09 -3.09 -3.23
C GLY A 241 -17.48 -3.83 -4.43
N LEU A 242 -17.94 -3.55 -5.67
CA LEU A 242 -17.34 -4.10 -6.90
C LEU A 242 -15.88 -3.67 -7.08
N LEU A 243 -15.58 -2.38 -6.83
CA LEU A 243 -14.19 -1.90 -6.90
C LEU A 243 -13.33 -2.47 -5.77
N GLY A 244 -13.90 -2.67 -4.58
CA GLY A 244 -13.24 -3.38 -3.48
C GLY A 244 -12.94 -4.85 -3.84
N ALA A 245 -13.88 -5.53 -4.50
CA ALA A 245 -13.66 -6.87 -5.03
C ALA A 245 -12.52 -6.88 -6.07
N TYR A 246 -12.51 -5.90 -6.98
CA TYR A 246 -11.46 -5.81 -7.98
C TYR A 246 -10.10 -5.46 -7.36
N ALA A 247 -10.05 -4.65 -6.29
CA ALA A 247 -8.84 -4.42 -5.52
C ALA A 247 -8.31 -5.73 -4.91
N ALA A 248 -9.18 -6.57 -4.33
CA ALA A 248 -8.82 -7.88 -3.79
C ALA A 248 -8.43 -8.90 -4.87
N PHE A 249 -8.93 -8.77 -6.10
CA PHE A 249 -8.52 -9.54 -7.25
C PHE A 249 -7.20 -9.06 -7.87
N THR A 250 -6.79 -7.81 -7.55
CA THR A 250 -5.52 -7.21 -8.01
C THR A 250 -4.38 -7.47 -7.04
N ARG A 251 -4.63 -7.38 -5.72
CA ARG A 251 -3.64 -7.65 -4.67
C ARG A 251 -4.35 -8.17 -3.42
N SER A 252 -3.76 -9.15 -2.74
CA SER A 252 -4.32 -9.76 -1.53
C SER A 252 -4.63 -8.74 -0.40
N PRO A 253 -3.85 -7.63 -0.19
CA PRO A 253 -4.24 -6.61 0.78
C PRO A 253 -5.56 -5.90 0.49
N GLY A 254 -6.14 -6.07 -0.70
CA GLY A 254 -7.48 -5.61 -1.03
C GLY A 254 -8.57 -6.19 -0.13
N LEU A 255 -8.36 -7.39 0.43
CA LEU A 255 -9.27 -7.99 1.41
C LEU A 255 -9.45 -7.11 2.66
N ILE A 256 -8.42 -6.34 3.02
CA ILE A 256 -8.43 -5.49 4.22
C ILE A 256 -9.43 -4.32 4.09
N LEU A 257 -9.89 -4.03 2.86
CA LEU A 257 -10.92 -3.01 2.63
C LEU A 257 -12.23 -3.29 3.37
N VAL A 258 -12.49 -4.53 3.79
CA VAL A 258 -13.64 -4.85 4.66
C VAL A 258 -13.61 -4.03 5.95
N VAL A 259 -12.42 -3.68 6.48
CA VAL A 259 -12.27 -2.93 7.72
C VAL A 259 -12.79 -1.50 7.58
N PRO A 260 -12.24 -0.64 6.70
CA PRO A 260 -12.74 0.73 6.55
C PRO A 260 -14.18 0.77 6.03
N ILE A 261 -14.61 -0.16 5.18
CA ILE A 261 -16.01 -0.26 4.73
C ILE A 261 -16.94 -0.53 5.91
N LEU A 262 -16.58 -1.47 6.79
CA LEU A 262 -17.37 -1.76 7.99
C LEU A 262 -17.48 -0.52 8.88
N PHE A 263 -16.39 0.19 9.12
CA PHE A 263 -16.38 1.43 9.90
C PHE A 263 -17.36 2.47 9.31
N GLU A 264 -17.29 2.68 7.99
CA GLU A 264 -18.15 3.67 7.33
C GLU A 264 -19.64 3.25 7.36
N LEU A 265 -19.95 1.98 7.13
CA LEU A 265 -21.32 1.48 7.17
C LEU A 265 -21.95 1.55 8.58
N VAL A 266 -21.17 1.22 9.61
CA VAL A 266 -21.66 1.33 11.01
C VAL A 266 -21.88 2.80 11.36
N ARG A 267 -20.97 3.69 11.01
CA ARG A 267 -21.09 5.12 11.29
C ARG A 267 -22.27 5.75 10.57
N SER A 268 -22.45 5.44 9.29
CA SER A 268 -23.59 5.95 8.51
C SER A 268 -24.93 5.33 8.92
N ARG A 269 -24.93 4.36 9.88
CA ARG A 269 -26.09 3.53 10.22
C ARG A 269 -26.72 2.91 8.96
N GLY A 270 -25.86 2.36 8.12
CA GLY A 270 -26.24 1.73 6.85
C GLY A 270 -27.35 0.69 7.02
N LYS A 271 -28.24 0.63 6.04
CA LYS A 271 -29.29 -0.39 6.00
C LYS A 271 -28.66 -1.77 5.83
N ALA A 272 -29.30 -2.83 6.35
CA ALA A 272 -28.77 -4.21 6.27
C ALA A 272 -28.32 -4.61 4.84
N ARG A 273 -29.06 -4.17 3.81
CA ARG A 273 -28.71 -4.40 2.39
C ARG A 273 -27.39 -3.76 1.93
N GLU A 274 -26.88 -2.76 2.65
CA GLU A 274 -25.66 -2.04 2.30
C GLU A 274 -24.41 -2.79 2.76
N TYR A 275 -24.56 -3.64 3.77
CA TYR A 275 -23.50 -4.54 4.23
C TYR A 275 -23.11 -5.58 3.19
N ILE A 276 -23.84 -5.69 2.07
CA ILE A 276 -23.46 -6.54 0.92
C ILE A 276 -22.04 -6.20 0.40
N ALA A 277 -21.57 -4.94 0.51
CA ALA A 277 -20.23 -4.55 0.11
C ALA A 277 -19.14 -5.33 0.85
N LEU A 278 -19.36 -5.68 2.14
CA LEU A 278 -18.41 -6.48 2.92
C LEU A 278 -18.23 -7.89 2.36
N PHE A 279 -19.30 -8.45 1.78
CA PHE A 279 -19.26 -9.79 1.16
C PHE A 279 -18.74 -9.72 -0.26
N MET A 280 -18.90 -8.59 -0.96
CA MET A 280 -18.40 -8.43 -2.32
C MET A 280 -16.87 -8.40 -2.37
N VAL A 281 -16.19 -7.75 -1.41
CA VAL A 281 -14.72 -7.65 -1.40
C VAL A 281 -14.04 -9.00 -1.40
N PRO A 282 -14.38 -9.96 -0.52
CA PRO A 282 -13.81 -11.31 -0.56
C PRO A 282 -14.06 -12.09 -1.85
N LEU A 283 -15.15 -11.79 -2.60
CA LEU A 283 -15.43 -12.45 -3.88
C LEU A 283 -14.32 -12.20 -4.91
N GLY A 284 -13.65 -11.03 -4.87
CA GLY A 284 -12.51 -10.78 -5.74
C GLY A 284 -11.35 -11.73 -5.48
N PHE A 285 -11.04 -11.97 -4.21
CA PHE A 285 -10.02 -12.94 -3.82
C PHE A 285 -10.47 -14.39 -4.09
N ALA A 286 -11.75 -14.71 -3.88
CA ALA A 286 -12.30 -16.00 -4.24
C ALA A 286 -12.19 -16.27 -5.75
N ALA A 287 -12.41 -15.26 -6.60
CA ALA A 287 -12.17 -15.39 -8.04
C ALA A 287 -10.71 -15.70 -8.37
N TYR A 288 -9.75 -15.11 -7.64
CA TYR A 288 -8.35 -15.49 -7.77
C TYR A 288 -8.07 -16.94 -7.31
N CYS A 289 -8.67 -17.39 -6.21
CA CYS A 289 -8.58 -18.79 -5.80
C CYS A 289 -9.17 -19.75 -6.86
N MET A 290 -10.24 -19.34 -7.55
CA MET A 290 -10.79 -20.12 -8.67
C MET A 290 -9.81 -20.17 -9.87
N VAL A 291 -9.07 -19.10 -10.16
CA VAL A 291 -8.00 -19.13 -11.16
C VAL A 291 -6.92 -20.14 -10.76
N ASN A 292 -6.46 -20.12 -9.49
CA ASN A 292 -5.50 -21.10 -8.99
C ASN A 292 -6.03 -22.52 -9.19
N TYR A 293 -7.28 -22.78 -8.79
CA TYR A 293 -7.92 -24.09 -8.95
C TYR A 293 -7.99 -24.52 -10.42
N SER A 294 -8.38 -23.62 -11.32
CA SER A 294 -8.51 -23.92 -12.75
C SER A 294 -7.18 -24.26 -13.43
N VAL A 295 -6.06 -23.74 -12.91
CA VAL A 295 -4.72 -23.91 -13.49
C VAL A 295 -3.99 -25.11 -12.86
N SER A 296 -4.10 -25.29 -11.54
CA SER A 296 -3.32 -26.27 -10.78
C SER A 296 -4.13 -27.39 -10.12
N GLY A 297 -5.47 -27.29 -10.13
CA GLY A 297 -6.34 -28.20 -9.36
C GLY A 297 -6.40 -27.91 -7.86
N ASP A 298 -5.66 -26.88 -7.38
CA ASP A 298 -5.65 -26.45 -5.98
C ASP A 298 -5.90 -24.94 -5.87
N ALA A 299 -6.98 -24.57 -5.16
CA ALA A 299 -7.38 -23.17 -4.99
C ALA A 299 -6.37 -22.32 -4.17
N PHE A 300 -5.51 -22.97 -3.40
CA PHE A 300 -4.52 -22.34 -2.52
C PHE A 300 -3.07 -22.62 -2.94
N LYS A 301 -2.85 -23.07 -4.15
CA LYS A 301 -1.52 -23.39 -4.67
C LYS A 301 -0.53 -22.22 -4.56
N PHE A 302 -1.00 -20.98 -4.68
CA PHE A 302 -0.19 -19.80 -4.47
C PHE A 302 0.47 -19.75 -3.08
N MET A 303 -0.16 -20.27 -2.02
CA MET A 303 0.41 -20.27 -0.67
C MET A 303 1.63 -21.20 -0.58
N GLU A 304 1.54 -22.36 -1.22
CA GLU A 304 2.65 -23.30 -1.31
C GLU A 304 3.84 -22.65 -2.05
N TYR A 305 3.59 -22.07 -3.23
CA TYR A 305 4.64 -21.40 -4.00
C TYR A 305 5.23 -20.19 -3.28
N GLN A 306 4.40 -19.43 -2.57
CA GLN A 306 4.87 -18.29 -1.79
C GLN A 306 5.78 -18.72 -0.64
N SER A 307 5.45 -19.83 0.02
CA SER A 307 6.31 -20.42 1.06
C SER A 307 7.63 -20.97 0.50
N ILE A 308 7.58 -21.70 -0.62
CA ILE A 308 8.76 -22.37 -1.19
C ILE A 308 9.73 -21.38 -1.84
N HIS A 309 9.22 -20.43 -2.65
CA HIS A 309 10.06 -19.56 -3.47
C HIS A 309 10.36 -18.20 -2.85
N TRP A 310 9.46 -17.68 -1.98
CA TRP A 310 9.64 -16.39 -1.30
C TRP A 310 9.86 -16.56 0.21
N HIS A 311 9.87 -17.79 0.73
CA HIS A 311 9.96 -18.06 2.17
C HIS A 311 9.00 -17.19 3.01
N GLN A 312 7.88 -16.79 2.40
CA GLN A 312 6.95 -15.81 2.93
C GLN A 312 5.77 -16.52 3.59
N GLN A 313 5.56 -16.19 4.84
CA GLN A 313 4.45 -16.68 5.68
C GLN A 313 3.89 -15.51 6.49
N LEU A 314 2.72 -15.69 7.07
CA LEU A 314 2.18 -14.75 8.04
C LEU A 314 3.01 -14.83 9.33
N GLY A 315 3.52 -13.70 9.76
CA GLY A 315 4.25 -13.53 10.99
C GLY A 315 3.81 -12.25 11.70
N TRP A 316 4.72 -11.64 12.45
CA TRP A 316 4.45 -10.45 13.23
C TRP A 316 5.31 -9.29 12.76
N PHE A 317 4.72 -8.10 12.59
CA PHE A 317 5.39 -6.89 12.09
C PHE A 317 6.63 -6.51 12.93
N PHE A 318 6.62 -6.77 14.23
CA PHE A 318 7.79 -6.56 15.10
C PHE A 318 8.89 -7.61 14.86
N GLY A 319 8.52 -8.84 14.51
CA GLY A 319 9.49 -9.86 14.06
C GLY A 319 10.15 -9.47 12.73
N THR A 320 9.38 -8.90 11.82
CA THR A 320 9.91 -8.36 10.56
C THR A 320 10.87 -7.18 10.80
N ALA A 321 10.56 -6.29 11.76
CA ALA A 321 11.47 -5.22 12.17
C ALA A 321 12.78 -5.76 12.74
N ALA A 322 12.72 -6.81 13.55
CA ALA A 322 13.93 -7.50 14.05
C ALA A 322 14.77 -8.08 12.92
N TYR A 323 14.13 -8.84 12.04
CA TYR A 323 14.79 -9.46 10.88
C TYR A 323 15.47 -8.42 9.98
N GLN A 324 14.77 -7.33 9.65
CA GLN A 324 15.31 -6.27 8.80
C GLN A 324 16.47 -5.54 9.47
N THR A 325 16.42 -5.35 10.79
CA THR A 325 17.50 -4.70 11.55
C THR A 325 18.76 -5.54 11.54
N GLU A 326 18.67 -6.84 11.78
CA GLU A 326 19.85 -7.70 11.76
C GLU A 326 20.49 -7.78 10.38
N ASN A 327 19.65 -7.88 9.33
CA ASN A 327 20.16 -7.85 7.98
C ASN A 327 20.76 -6.46 7.63
N ALA A 328 20.20 -5.36 8.11
CA ALA A 328 20.78 -4.03 7.94
C ALA A 328 22.15 -3.91 8.62
N VAL A 329 22.28 -4.39 9.87
CA VAL A 329 23.54 -4.40 10.59
C VAL A 329 24.59 -5.23 9.86
N SER A 330 24.24 -6.43 9.40
CA SER A 330 25.13 -7.27 8.59
C SER A 330 25.50 -6.61 7.25
N ALA A 331 24.55 -6.02 6.56
CA ALA A 331 24.79 -5.36 5.27
C ALA A 331 25.64 -4.10 5.38
N ALA A 332 25.59 -3.38 6.51
CA ALA A 332 26.35 -2.16 6.72
C ALA A 332 27.88 -2.36 6.56
N SER A 333 28.38 -3.55 6.91
CA SER A 333 29.79 -3.91 6.73
C SER A 333 30.11 -4.66 5.42
N ASN A 334 29.09 -5.29 4.81
CA ASN A 334 29.31 -6.25 3.73
C ASN A 334 28.81 -5.80 2.36
N SER A 335 27.77 -4.95 2.30
CA SER A 335 27.16 -4.56 1.03
C SER A 335 26.41 -3.24 1.12
N THR A 336 27.01 -2.17 0.60
CA THR A 336 26.38 -0.85 0.47
C THR A 336 25.01 -0.91 -0.25
N ALA A 337 24.92 -1.71 -1.31
CA ALA A 337 23.71 -1.85 -2.10
C ALA A 337 22.56 -2.48 -1.31
N LEU A 338 22.82 -3.54 -0.54
CA LEU A 338 21.82 -4.17 0.32
C LEU A 338 21.42 -3.27 1.49
N PHE A 339 22.40 -2.56 2.09
CA PHE A 339 22.13 -1.65 3.20
C PHE A 339 21.21 -0.51 2.78
N TRP A 340 21.60 0.28 1.77
CA TRP A 340 20.89 1.48 1.34
C TRP A 340 19.69 1.21 0.42
N GLY A 341 19.75 0.15 -0.41
CA GLY A 341 18.69 -0.18 -1.35
C GLY A 341 17.57 -1.00 -0.73
N LEU A 342 17.89 -1.88 0.22
CA LEU A 342 16.95 -2.86 0.74
C LEU A 342 16.65 -2.69 2.24
N TRP A 343 17.61 -3.02 3.10
CA TRP A 343 17.29 -3.24 4.52
C TRP A 343 16.94 -1.97 5.28
N LEU A 344 17.73 -0.92 5.15
CA LEU A 344 17.47 0.36 5.82
C LEU A 344 16.16 1.01 5.34
N PRO A 345 15.86 1.11 4.02
CA PRO A 345 14.58 1.65 3.57
C PRO A 345 13.37 0.85 4.07
N ASN A 346 13.45 -0.49 4.10
CA ASN A 346 12.37 -1.33 4.61
C ASN A 346 12.10 -1.06 6.10
N LEU A 347 13.14 -1.03 6.92
CA LEU A 347 13.03 -0.73 8.36
C LEU A 347 12.49 0.69 8.59
N LEU A 348 13.06 1.70 7.92
CA LEU A 348 12.63 3.09 8.06
C LEU A 348 11.18 3.28 7.61
N ALA A 349 10.75 2.66 6.51
CA ALA A 349 9.38 2.73 6.04
C ALA A 349 8.39 2.23 7.09
N GLN A 350 8.69 1.11 7.76
CA GLN A 350 7.85 0.59 8.85
C GLN A 350 7.78 1.56 10.03
N LEU A 351 8.92 1.97 10.57
CA LEU A 351 8.96 2.77 11.80
C LEU A 351 8.42 4.18 11.57
N LEU A 352 8.78 4.83 10.45
CA LEU A 352 8.32 6.18 10.12
C LEU A 352 6.83 6.21 9.81
N SER A 353 6.27 5.19 9.13
CA SER A 353 4.83 5.13 8.88
C SER A 353 4.02 5.04 10.18
N LEU A 354 4.46 4.24 11.15
CA LEU A 354 3.86 4.20 12.49
C LEU A 354 3.96 5.56 13.18
N ALA A 355 5.14 6.20 13.17
CA ALA A 355 5.33 7.52 13.78
C ALA A 355 4.40 8.59 13.17
N VAL A 356 4.30 8.65 11.84
CA VAL A 356 3.41 9.56 11.13
C VAL A 356 1.95 9.31 11.54
N MET A 357 1.51 8.06 11.57
CA MET A 357 0.15 7.72 11.95
C MET A 357 -0.15 8.01 13.42
N ILE A 358 0.79 7.81 14.34
CA ILE A 358 0.64 8.19 15.76
C ILE A 358 0.42 9.70 15.89
N LEU A 359 1.19 10.51 15.17
CA LEU A 359 1.08 11.97 15.21
C LEU A 359 -0.25 12.46 14.62
N ALA A 360 -0.72 11.82 13.55
CA ALA A 360 -1.91 12.22 12.81
C ALA A 360 -3.23 11.61 13.34
N ALA A 361 -3.20 10.54 14.13
CA ALA A 361 -4.37 9.73 14.49
C ALA A 361 -5.57 10.54 15.00
N LYS A 362 -5.34 11.58 15.81
CA LYS A 362 -6.40 12.46 16.36
C LYS A 362 -6.96 13.49 15.35
N ARG A 363 -6.33 13.62 14.20
CA ARG A 363 -6.67 14.61 13.15
C ARG A 363 -7.25 13.94 11.90
N MET A 364 -7.38 12.64 11.96
CA MET A 364 -7.84 11.81 10.85
C MET A 364 -9.14 11.10 11.18
N ARG A 365 -9.90 10.78 10.15
CA ARG A 365 -11.07 9.91 10.30
C ARG A 365 -10.64 8.53 10.80
N ALA A 366 -11.33 8.02 11.82
CA ALA A 366 -10.97 6.76 12.48
C ALA A 366 -10.95 5.56 11.52
N SER A 367 -11.78 5.55 10.46
CA SER A 367 -11.76 4.49 9.44
C SER A 367 -10.44 4.40 8.69
N TYR A 368 -9.74 5.52 8.44
CA TYR A 368 -8.41 5.51 7.80
C TYR A 368 -7.33 4.97 8.72
N THR A 369 -7.41 5.30 10.02
CA THR A 369 -6.48 4.76 11.02
C THR A 369 -6.72 3.26 11.22
N ALA A 370 -7.97 2.81 11.28
CA ALA A 370 -8.31 1.39 11.34
C ALA A 370 -7.80 0.63 10.12
N TYR A 371 -7.98 1.20 8.92
CA TYR A 371 -7.47 0.64 7.68
C TYR A 371 -5.94 0.52 7.71
N PHE A 372 -5.24 1.57 8.15
CA PHE A 372 -3.78 1.52 8.28
C PHE A 372 -3.33 0.42 9.25
N ILE A 373 -3.92 0.33 10.44
CA ILE A 373 -3.54 -0.68 11.45
C ILE A 373 -3.70 -2.09 10.88
N ALA A 374 -4.86 -2.39 10.29
CA ALA A 374 -5.13 -3.71 9.72
C ALA A 374 -4.20 -4.03 8.54
N TYR A 375 -4.00 -3.06 7.63
CA TYR A 375 -3.09 -3.19 6.50
C TYR A 375 -1.64 -3.40 6.95
N PHE A 376 -1.18 -2.60 7.91
CA PHE A 376 0.16 -2.67 8.45
C PHE A 376 0.44 -4.03 9.11
N VAL A 377 -0.47 -4.51 9.97
CA VAL A 377 -0.31 -5.80 10.65
C VAL A 377 -0.20 -6.95 9.65
N VAL A 378 -1.00 -6.94 8.60
CA VAL A 378 -0.99 -8.01 7.59
C VAL A 378 0.22 -7.90 6.66
N THR A 379 0.48 -6.72 6.11
CA THR A 379 1.52 -6.55 5.08
C THR A 379 2.92 -6.49 5.68
N MET A 380 3.11 -5.77 6.79
CA MET A 380 4.39 -5.72 7.50
C MET A 380 4.62 -6.94 8.38
N GLY A 381 3.57 -7.73 8.64
CA GLY A 381 3.68 -9.02 9.32
C GLY A 381 4.21 -10.16 8.47
N ALA A 382 4.26 -10.00 7.15
CA ALA A 382 4.82 -11.02 6.28
C ALA A 382 6.30 -11.26 6.58
N THR A 383 6.68 -12.54 6.75
CA THR A 383 8.10 -12.90 6.87
C THR A 383 8.82 -12.63 5.55
N TRP A 384 10.13 -12.43 5.59
CA TRP A 384 10.95 -12.13 4.41
C TRP A 384 10.41 -10.99 3.55
N LEU A 385 9.98 -9.91 4.21
CA LEU A 385 9.44 -8.74 3.54
C LEU A 385 10.58 -7.89 2.96
N LEU A 386 10.63 -7.78 1.63
CA LEU A 386 11.68 -7.06 0.90
C LEU A 386 11.20 -5.72 0.31
N SER A 387 9.91 -5.40 0.38
CA SER A 387 9.30 -4.28 -0.35
C SER A 387 8.37 -3.42 0.51
N ALA A 388 8.69 -3.21 1.79
CA ALA A 388 7.88 -2.38 2.69
C ALA A 388 7.61 -0.96 2.14
N PRO A 389 8.57 -0.22 1.54
CA PRO A 389 8.30 1.08 0.95
C PRO A 389 7.23 1.03 -0.15
N ARG A 390 7.22 0.00 -0.99
CA ARG A 390 6.25 -0.20 -2.07
C ARG A 390 4.85 -0.49 -1.53
N TYR A 391 4.73 -1.38 -0.53
CA TYR A 391 3.45 -1.64 0.13
C TYR A 391 2.89 -0.39 0.81
N LEU A 392 3.73 0.36 1.51
CA LEU A 392 3.32 1.56 2.22
C LEU A 392 3.04 2.75 1.28
N ALA A 393 3.66 2.82 0.09
CA ALA A 393 3.29 3.77 -0.94
C ALA A 393 1.83 3.59 -1.40
N ALA A 394 1.35 2.35 -1.45
CA ALA A 394 -0.04 2.03 -1.79
C ALA A 394 -1.04 2.28 -0.64
N MET A 395 -0.56 2.66 0.57
CA MET A 395 -1.39 2.91 1.75
C MET A 395 -1.88 4.37 1.78
N ILE A 396 -3.12 4.59 1.36
CA ILE A 396 -3.74 5.93 1.23
C ILE A 396 -3.88 6.71 2.54
N SER A 397 -3.86 6.04 3.69
CA SER A 397 -3.90 6.72 4.99
C SER A 397 -2.63 7.54 5.26
N LEU A 398 -1.48 7.17 4.68
CA LEU A 398 -0.23 7.90 4.89
C LEU A 398 -0.22 9.29 4.24
N PRO A 399 -0.55 9.48 2.95
CA PRO A 399 -0.65 10.83 2.40
C PRO A 399 -1.72 11.68 3.06
N ALA A 400 -2.83 11.09 3.53
CA ALA A 400 -3.83 11.78 4.33
C ALA A 400 -3.26 12.24 5.68
N ALA A 401 -2.51 11.36 6.37
CA ALA A 401 -1.82 11.67 7.63
C ALA A 401 -0.77 12.78 7.44
N MET A 402 0.05 12.70 6.42
CA MET A 402 1.04 13.74 6.10
C MET A 402 0.37 15.10 5.85
N SER A 403 -0.76 15.13 5.15
CA SER A 403 -1.53 16.35 4.95
C SER A 403 -2.09 16.90 6.27
N ALA A 404 -2.62 16.04 7.14
CA ALA A 404 -3.15 16.45 8.44
C ALA A 404 -2.08 17.01 9.39
N LEU A 405 -0.81 16.67 9.19
CA LEU A 405 0.32 17.20 9.96
C LEU A 405 0.86 18.53 9.42
N THR A 406 0.45 18.96 8.22
CA THR A 406 0.94 20.17 7.56
C THR A 406 -0.01 21.37 7.72
N GLU A 407 -0.26 21.79 8.97
CA GLU A 407 -1.16 22.93 9.26
C GLU A 407 -0.59 24.29 8.86
N ASN A 408 0.74 24.41 8.77
CA ASN A 408 1.40 25.66 8.40
C ASN A 408 2.33 25.47 7.19
N ALA A 409 2.52 26.55 6.44
CA ALA A 409 3.31 26.57 5.20
C ALA A 409 4.80 26.18 5.40
N ARG A 410 5.36 26.39 6.61
CA ARG A 410 6.75 26.00 6.90
C ARG A 410 6.86 24.48 7.03
N THR A 411 5.98 23.87 7.80
CA THR A 411 5.92 22.39 7.97
C THR A 411 5.63 21.70 6.64
N GLU A 412 4.68 22.25 5.84
CA GLU A 412 4.41 21.73 4.48
C GLU A 412 5.68 21.74 3.63
N ARG A 413 6.38 22.86 3.54
CA ARG A 413 7.61 22.98 2.73
C ARG A 413 8.69 22.00 3.17
N VAL A 414 8.91 21.86 4.48
CA VAL A 414 9.92 20.93 5.03
C VAL A 414 9.56 19.49 4.70
N LEU A 415 8.32 19.07 4.95
CA LEU A 415 7.91 17.68 4.70
C LEU A 415 7.84 17.34 3.22
N VAL A 416 7.41 18.26 2.36
CA VAL A 416 7.43 18.07 0.90
C VAL A 416 8.86 17.96 0.39
N LEU A 417 9.77 18.82 0.86
CA LEU A 417 11.19 18.75 0.48
C LEU A 417 11.81 17.43 0.95
N LEU A 418 11.54 17.00 2.18
CA LEU A 418 12.04 15.72 2.70
C LEU A 418 11.50 14.54 1.89
N SER A 419 10.19 14.53 1.57
CA SER A 419 9.59 13.49 0.72
C SER A 419 10.25 13.45 -0.67
N ALA A 420 10.47 14.62 -1.28
CA ALA A 420 11.13 14.71 -2.57
C ALA A 420 12.58 14.21 -2.52
N LEU A 421 13.35 14.58 -1.49
CA LEU A 421 14.73 14.12 -1.31
C LEU A 421 14.80 12.60 -1.13
N LEU A 422 13.89 12.04 -0.32
CA LEU A 422 13.81 10.59 -0.13
C LEU A 422 13.36 9.88 -1.42
N PHE A 423 12.42 10.45 -2.16
CA PHE A 423 12.01 9.95 -3.48
C PHE A 423 13.21 9.88 -4.43
N PHE A 424 13.95 10.98 -4.62
CA PHE A 424 15.08 11.00 -5.53
C PHE A 424 16.21 10.08 -5.08
N ALA A 425 16.54 10.02 -3.79
CA ALA A 425 17.54 9.11 -3.27
C ALA A 425 17.17 7.64 -3.55
N TYR A 426 15.93 7.26 -3.22
CA TYR A 426 15.46 5.89 -3.42
C TYR A 426 15.30 5.53 -4.90
N PHE A 427 14.91 6.51 -5.73
CA PHE A 427 14.86 6.35 -7.18
C PHE A 427 16.26 6.16 -7.80
N ILE A 428 17.29 6.87 -7.31
CA ILE A 428 18.68 6.65 -7.74
C ILE A 428 19.13 5.23 -7.36
N PHE A 429 18.82 4.74 -6.18
CA PHE A 429 19.15 3.36 -5.78
C PHE A 429 18.44 2.33 -6.68
N PHE A 430 17.20 2.58 -7.05
CA PHE A 430 16.48 1.76 -8.04
C PHE A 430 17.19 1.77 -9.40
N LEU A 431 17.58 2.94 -9.91
CA LEU A 431 18.28 3.07 -11.18
C LEU A 431 19.66 2.39 -11.17
N LEU A 432 20.33 2.35 -10.03
CA LEU A 432 21.59 1.63 -9.80
C LEU A 432 21.39 0.11 -9.62
N ARG A 433 20.14 -0.38 -9.59
CA ARG A 433 19.78 -1.77 -9.27
C ARG A 433 20.30 -2.25 -7.90
N TRP A 434 20.22 -1.39 -6.90
CA TRP A 434 20.65 -1.68 -5.53
C TRP A 434 19.62 -2.46 -4.73
N GLN A 435 19.02 -3.51 -5.32
CA GLN A 435 18.05 -4.39 -4.67
C GLN A 435 16.83 -3.65 -4.12
N VAL A 436 16.38 -2.63 -4.85
CA VAL A 436 15.12 -1.93 -4.57
C VAL A 436 13.97 -2.75 -5.17
N TRP A 437 13.09 -3.28 -4.28
CA TRP A 437 12.00 -4.21 -4.63
C TRP A 437 10.62 -3.60 -4.43
#